data_92c59089f9fc8139cbf35ac62e6c80e6
#
_entry.id   92c59089f9fc8139cbf35ac62e6c80e6
#
_cell.length_a   1.000
_cell.length_b   1.000
_cell.length_c   1.000
_cell.angle_alpha   90.00
_cell.angle_beta   90.00
_cell.angle_gamma   90.00
#
_symmetry.space_group_name_H-M   'P 1'
#
loop_
_entity.id
_entity.type
_entity.pdbx_description
1 polymer ?
#
loop_
_entity_poly.entity_id
_entity_poly.type
_entity_poly.pdbx_seq_one_letter_code
_entity_poly.pdbx_strand_id
1 'polypeptide(L)'
;MYAVPDLENSMAEIASITGIVPSDGGVHPGNGTRNALLGLSNSSYLEIIGPDKKQNLENTLGKLLVSKNTSGIRAWAVAVSDLASVAHVAQELGFSVRDRKEMSRKTPEGSLLEWELLFLEDALLPFFIDWKGSEHPARKAPSGCGLVELS
;
A
#
# COMPACT_ATOMS: atom_id res chain seq x y z
N MET A 1 2.94 2.94 -3.55
CA MET A 1 1.52 2.62 -3.79
C MET A 1 1.10 3.22 -5.14
N TYR A 2 0.71 2.38 -6.07
CA TYR A 2 0.19 2.74 -7.40
C TYR A 2 -1.33 2.59 -7.36
N ALA A 3 -2.04 3.69 -7.35
CA ALA A 3 -3.49 3.72 -7.25
C ALA A 3 -4.12 3.69 -8.65
N VAL A 4 -5.16 2.88 -8.81
CA VAL A 4 -5.77 2.62 -10.12
C VAL A 4 -7.31 2.58 -10.04
N PRO A 5 -8.02 2.95 -11.09
CA PRO A 5 -9.50 2.87 -11.11
C PRO A 5 -10.03 1.45 -11.39
N ASP A 6 -9.20 0.59 -11.98
CA ASP A 6 -9.52 -0.80 -12.30
C ASP A 6 -8.31 -1.69 -12.03
N LEU A 7 -8.39 -2.52 -10.98
CA LEU A 7 -7.28 -3.33 -10.51
C LEU A 7 -6.92 -4.43 -11.51
N GLU A 8 -7.91 -5.13 -12.04
CA GLU A 8 -7.70 -6.25 -12.95
C GLU A 8 -7.01 -5.80 -14.24
N ASN A 9 -7.50 -4.72 -14.82
CA ASN A 9 -6.90 -4.15 -16.04
C ASN A 9 -5.45 -3.70 -15.78
N SER A 10 -5.20 -3.02 -14.66
CA SER A 10 -3.86 -2.55 -14.32
C SER A 10 -2.89 -3.67 -13.98
N MET A 11 -3.35 -4.76 -13.37
CA MET A 11 -2.53 -5.98 -13.20
C MET A 11 -2.13 -6.58 -14.55
N ALA A 12 -3.05 -6.64 -15.52
CA ALA A 12 -2.76 -7.16 -16.86
C ALA A 12 -1.79 -6.24 -17.62
N GLU A 13 -1.93 -4.94 -17.51
CA GLU A 13 -0.99 -3.96 -18.10
C GLU A 13 0.42 -4.10 -17.51
N ILE A 14 0.54 -4.17 -16.19
CA ILE A 14 1.82 -4.37 -15.51
C ILE A 14 2.45 -5.71 -15.91
N ALA A 15 1.67 -6.78 -15.97
CA ALA A 15 2.14 -8.08 -16.42
C ALA A 15 2.65 -8.04 -17.88
N SER A 16 1.98 -7.30 -18.75
CA SER A 16 2.41 -7.12 -20.16
C SER A 16 3.74 -6.37 -20.26
N ILE A 17 3.98 -5.39 -19.39
CA ILE A 17 5.20 -4.57 -19.41
C ILE A 17 6.37 -5.30 -18.76
N THR A 18 6.13 -5.99 -17.64
CA THR A 18 7.19 -6.57 -16.79
C THR A 18 7.43 -8.06 -17.06
N GLY A 19 6.48 -8.73 -17.70
CA GLY A 19 6.47 -10.20 -17.81
C GLY A 19 6.09 -10.92 -16.49
N ILE A 20 5.71 -10.18 -15.45
CA ILE A 20 5.41 -10.73 -14.11
C ILE A 20 3.96 -10.39 -13.75
N VAL A 21 3.17 -11.42 -13.45
CA VAL A 21 1.79 -11.25 -13.01
C VAL A 21 1.77 -10.88 -11.52
N PRO A 22 1.30 -9.68 -11.13
CA PRO A 22 1.12 -9.33 -9.73
C PRO A 22 0.18 -10.32 -9.01
N SER A 23 0.45 -10.67 -7.77
CA SER A 23 -0.41 -11.53 -6.98
C SER A 23 -1.48 -10.75 -6.23
N ASP A 24 -2.64 -11.38 -5.99
CA ASP A 24 -3.67 -10.80 -5.12
C ASP A 24 -3.10 -10.60 -3.70
N GLY A 25 -3.22 -9.40 -3.19
CA GLY A 25 -2.71 -9.04 -1.86
C GLY A 25 -3.78 -9.16 -0.78
N GLY A 26 -5.02 -8.84 -1.13
CA GLY A 26 -6.17 -8.94 -0.24
C GLY A 26 -7.08 -7.72 -0.23
N VAL A 27 -8.09 -7.79 0.61
CA VAL A 27 -9.14 -6.79 0.77
C VAL A 27 -8.83 -5.89 1.96
N HIS A 28 -9.14 -4.59 1.83
CA HIS A 28 -9.09 -3.62 2.93
C HIS A 28 -10.53 -3.31 3.40
N PRO A 29 -11.02 -4.02 4.43
CA PRO A 29 -12.40 -3.87 4.90
C PRO A 29 -12.69 -2.43 5.31
N GLY A 30 -13.85 -1.90 4.88
CA GLY A 30 -14.29 -0.55 5.19
C GLY A 30 -13.62 0.58 4.39
N ASN A 31 -12.55 0.28 3.64
CA ASN A 31 -11.90 1.26 2.77
C ASN A 31 -12.41 1.19 1.31
N GLY A 32 -13.24 0.20 0.98
CA GLY A 32 -13.74 0.00 -0.38
C GLY A 32 -12.64 -0.35 -1.39
N THR A 33 -11.50 -0.87 -0.91
CA THR A 33 -10.33 -1.18 -1.75
C THR A 33 -9.83 -2.59 -1.56
N ARG A 34 -9.13 -3.09 -2.56
CA ARG A 34 -8.30 -4.29 -2.55
C ARG A 34 -6.99 -3.99 -3.27
N ASN A 35 -6.00 -4.85 -3.09
CA ASN A 35 -4.71 -4.64 -3.72
C ASN A 35 -4.13 -5.90 -4.39
N ALA A 36 -3.16 -5.67 -5.26
CA ALA A 36 -2.25 -6.67 -5.78
C ALA A 36 -0.80 -6.23 -5.51
N LEU A 37 0.11 -7.18 -5.44
CA LEU A 37 1.50 -6.97 -5.05
C LEU A 37 2.46 -7.47 -6.12
N LEU A 38 3.47 -6.66 -6.43
CA LEU A 38 4.62 -7.02 -7.24
C LEU A 38 5.89 -6.79 -6.42
N GLY A 39 6.66 -7.84 -6.14
CA GLY A 39 7.89 -7.76 -5.37
C GLY A 39 8.99 -7.03 -6.15
N LEU A 40 9.65 -6.07 -5.49
CA LEU A 40 10.79 -5.32 -6.01
C LEU A 40 12.11 -5.78 -5.37
N SER A 41 12.02 -6.39 -4.19
CA SER A 41 13.10 -7.07 -3.47
C SER A 41 12.49 -7.91 -2.34
N ASN A 42 13.31 -8.52 -1.50
CA ASN A 42 12.83 -9.27 -0.32
C ASN A 42 12.18 -8.37 0.75
N SER A 43 12.35 -7.05 0.66
CA SER A 43 11.88 -6.07 1.64
C SER A 43 11.13 -4.89 1.02
N SER A 44 10.85 -4.93 -0.28
CA SER A 44 10.10 -3.88 -0.97
C SER A 44 9.17 -4.46 -2.03
N TYR A 45 8.05 -3.79 -2.25
CA TYR A 45 7.07 -4.18 -3.27
C TYR A 45 6.33 -2.95 -3.81
N LEU A 46 5.83 -3.08 -5.02
CA LEU A 46 4.83 -2.19 -5.56
C LEU A 46 3.45 -2.70 -5.13
N GLU A 47 2.75 -1.90 -4.36
CA GLU A 47 1.33 -2.10 -4.11
C GLU A 47 0.52 -1.44 -5.21
N ILE A 48 -0.31 -2.22 -5.88
CA ILE A 48 -1.30 -1.76 -6.85
C ILE A 48 -2.64 -1.78 -6.13
N ILE A 49 -3.22 -0.61 -5.84
CA ILE A 49 -4.47 -0.50 -5.07
C ILE A 49 -5.60 -0.01 -5.97
N GLY A 50 -6.70 -0.73 -5.95
CA GLY A 50 -7.91 -0.40 -6.72
C GLY A 50 -9.19 -0.54 -5.91
N PRO A 51 -10.33 -0.11 -6.46
CA PRO A 51 -11.62 -0.28 -5.81
C PRO A 51 -12.01 -1.75 -5.70
N ASP A 52 -12.61 -2.12 -4.58
CA ASP A 52 -13.26 -3.41 -4.41
C ASP A 52 -14.76 -3.26 -4.58
N LYS A 53 -15.25 -3.62 -5.78
CA LYS A 53 -16.68 -3.52 -6.14
C LYS A 53 -17.59 -4.44 -5.31
N LYS A 54 -17.02 -5.34 -4.49
CA LYS A 54 -17.78 -6.20 -3.56
C LYS A 54 -18.10 -5.50 -2.24
N GLN A 55 -17.45 -4.36 -1.96
CA GLN A 55 -17.73 -3.54 -0.79
C GLN A 55 -18.66 -2.37 -1.12
N ASN A 56 -19.31 -1.80 -0.10
CA ASN A 56 -19.92 -0.48 -0.26
C ASN A 56 -18.82 0.57 -0.45
N LEU A 57 -18.86 1.29 -1.57
CA LEU A 57 -17.83 2.29 -1.91
C LEU A 57 -18.15 3.69 -1.36
N GLU A 58 -19.37 3.97 -0.89
CA GLU A 58 -19.75 5.31 -0.45
C GLU A 58 -18.86 5.81 0.70
N ASN A 59 -18.34 7.02 0.54
CA ASN A 59 -17.43 7.69 1.49
C ASN A 59 -16.11 6.93 1.76
N THR A 60 -15.62 6.15 0.78
CA THR A 60 -14.41 5.35 0.90
C THR A 60 -13.33 5.80 -0.10
N LEU A 61 -12.09 5.34 0.14
CA LEU A 61 -11.00 5.49 -0.84
C LEU A 61 -11.36 4.83 -2.18
N GLY A 62 -12.03 3.68 -2.16
CA GLY A 62 -12.47 3.00 -3.38
C GLY A 62 -13.36 3.88 -4.26
N LYS A 63 -14.29 4.63 -3.68
CA LYS A 63 -15.12 5.61 -4.41
C LYS A 63 -14.26 6.70 -5.05
N LEU A 64 -13.29 7.21 -4.30
CA LEU A 64 -12.39 8.26 -4.78
C LEU A 64 -11.57 7.78 -5.99
N LEU A 65 -11.07 6.54 -5.96
CA LEU A 65 -10.30 5.96 -7.07
C LEU A 65 -11.14 5.83 -8.33
N VAL A 66 -12.39 5.36 -8.20
CA VAL A 66 -13.35 5.32 -9.31
C VAL A 66 -13.59 6.72 -9.87
N SER A 67 -13.83 7.71 -9.00
CA SER A 67 -14.19 9.08 -9.40
C SER A 67 -13.06 9.79 -10.13
N LYS A 68 -11.82 9.59 -9.67
CA LYS A 68 -10.64 10.21 -10.30
C LYS A 68 -10.33 9.61 -11.66
N ASN A 69 -10.64 8.35 -11.89
CA ASN A 69 -10.44 7.62 -13.13
C ASN A 69 -9.03 7.80 -13.75
N THR A 70 -8.01 7.91 -12.89
CA THR A 70 -6.61 8.07 -13.30
C THR A 70 -5.70 7.18 -12.47
N SER A 71 -4.77 6.50 -13.15
CA SER A 71 -3.74 5.71 -12.50
C SER A 71 -2.51 6.57 -12.17
N GLY A 72 -1.77 6.20 -11.13
CA GLY A 72 -0.50 6.84 -10.80
C GLY A 72 0.01 6.51 -9.40
N ILE A 73 1.29 6.82 -9.18
CA ILE A 73 1.88 6.79 -7.84
C ILE A 73 1.21 7.86 -6.98
N ARG A 74 0.74 7.49 -5.80
CA ARG A 74 0.00 8.38 -4.90
C ARG A 74 0.65 8.50 -3.52
N ALA A 75 1.41 7.52 -3.11
CA ALA A 75 2.12 7.52 -1.86
C ALA A 75 3.25 6.49 -1.88
N TRP A 76 4.18 6.64 -0.98
CA TRP A 76 5.21 5.66 -0.69
C TRP A 76 5.36 5.48 0.81
N ALA A 77 5.87 4.35 1.23
CA ALA A 77 5.98 3.97 2.63
C ALA A 77 7.41 3.57 3.00
N VAL A 78 7.79 3.85 4.24
CA VAL A 78 9.02 3.35 4.85
C VAL A 78 8.66 2.41 5.99
N ALA A 79 9.16 1.18 5.92
CA ALA A 79 9.00 0.21 7.01
C ALA A 79 9.93 0.57 8.17
N VAL A 80 9.38 0.56 9.36
CA VAL A 80 10.07 0.87 10.62
C VAL A 80 9.61 -0.12 11.71
N SER A 81 10.36 -0.19 12.81
CA SER A 81 10.00 -1.01 13.97
C SER A 81 9.51 -0.20 15.17
N ASP A 82 9.56 1.14 15.11
CA ASP A 82 9.15 2.03 16.20
C ASP A 82 8.58 3.34 15.64
N LEU A 83 7.26 3.38 15.50
CA LEU A 83 6.54 4.57 15.05
C LEU A 83 6.55 5.71 16.07
N ALA A 84 6.74 5.41 17.37
CA ALA A 84 6.80 6.46 18.39
C ALA A 84 8.09 7.28 18.25
N SER A 85 9.22 6.61 18.05
CA SER A 85 10.49 7.29 17.76
C SER A 85 10.43 8.10 16.47
N VAL A 86 9.81 7.56 15.41
CA VAL A 86 9.61 8.30 14.15
C VAL A 86 8.77 9.56 14.36
N ALA A 87 7.66 9.48 15.12
CA ALA A 87 6.81 10.61 15.41
C ALA A 87 7.57 11.70 16.19
N HIS A 88 8.38 11.29 17.18
CA HIS A 88 9.19 12.19 17.98
C HIS A 88 10.22 12.94 17.11
N VAL A 89 11.01 12.22 16.32
CA VAL A 89 12.01 12.82 15.42
C VAL A 89 11.36 13.73 14.38
N ALA A 90 10.22 13.32 13.81
CA ALA A 90 9.48 14.17 12.87
C ALA A 90 9.08 15.50 13.52
N GLN A 91 8.57 15.48 14.76
CA GLN A 91 8.21 16.69 15.50
C GLN A 91 9.42 17.59 15.81
N GLU A 92 10.56 17.00 16.20
CA GLU A 92 11.81 17.75 16.42
C GLU A 92 12.29 18.46 15.14
N LEU A 93 12.04 17.85 13.98
CA LEU A 93 12.36 18.41 12.66
C LEU A 93 11.29 19.39 12.14
N GLY A 94 10.23 19.64 12.91
CA GLY A 94 9.17 20.58 12.56
C GLY A 94 8.05 19.99 11.70
N PHE A 95 8.00 18.67 11.51
CA PHE A 95 6.90 18.01 10.81
C PHE A 95 5.78 17.66 11.78
N SER A 96 4.53 17.88 11.34
CA SER A 96 3.34 17.50 12.11
C SER A 96 2.88 16.09 11.77
N VAL A 97 2.55 15.32 12.80
CA VAL A 97 1.85 14.03 12.63
C VAL A 97 0.38 14.33 12.38
N ARG A 98 -0.14 13.81 11.27
CA ARG A 98 -1.55 13.95 10.87
C ARG A 98 -2.42 12.86 11.49
N ASP A 99 -2.00 11.60 11.37
CA ASP A 99 -2.81 10.45 11.77
C ASP A 99 -1.94 9.25 12.11
N ARG A 100 -2.48 8.38 12.96
CA ARG A 100 -1.91 7.10 13.33
C ARG A 100 -3.01 6.06 13.30
N LYS A 101 -2.83 4.97 12.53
CA LYS A 101 -3.92 4.03 12.24
C LYS A 101 -3.46 2.59 12.32
N GLU A 102 -4.10 1.82 13.19
CA GLU A 102 -3.99 0.37 13.18
C GLU A 102 -4.81 -0.23 12.05
N MET A 103 -4.25 -1.20 11.38
CA MET A 103 -4.86 -1.88 10.23
C MET A 103 -4.60 -3.38 10.31
N SER A 104 -5.52 -4.12 9.71
CA SER A 104 -5.33 -5.56 9.50
C SER A 104 -6.00 -6.02 8.21
N ARG A 105 -5.53 -7.14 7.69
CA ARG A 105 -6.22 -7.87 6.62
C ARG A 105 -5.92 -9.36 6.68
N LYS A 106 -6.79 -10.15 6.10
CA LYS A 106 -6.50 -11.57 5.84
C LYS A 106 -5.85 -11.71 4.47
N THR A 107 -4.81 -12.53 4.41
CA THR A 107 -4.25 -12.97 3.13
C THR A 107 -5.21 -13.93 2.42
N PRO A 108 -5.05 -14.21 1.12
CA PRO A 108 -5.84 -15.24 0.43
C PRO A 108 -5.79 -16.62 1.13
N GLU A 109 -4.65 -16.95 1.77
CA GLU A 109 -4.44 -18.19 2.53
C GLU A 109 -5.06 -18.16 3.94
N GLY A 110 -5.68 -17.04 4.33
CA GLY A 110 -6.37 -16.89 5.62
C GLY A 110 -5.50 -16.41 6.79
N SER A 111 -4.20 -16.14 6.59
CA SER A 111 -3.34 -15.58 7.63
C SER A 111 -3.72 -14.13 7.93
N LEU A 112 -3.77 -13.75 9.21
CA LEU A 112 -3.98 -12.37 9.61
C LEU A 112 -2.65 -11.62 9.54
N LEU A 113 -2.62 -10.51 8.81
CA LEU A 113 -1.56 -9.51 8.85
C LEU A 113 -2.07 -8.30 9.63
N GLU A 114 -1.24 -7.81 10.55
CA GLU A 114 -1.52 -6.62 11.35
C GLU A 114 -0.36 -5.65 11.19
N TRP A 115 -0.69 -4.37 11.08
CA TRP A 115 0.29 -3.30 10.99
C TRP A 115 -0.28 -2.01 11.52
N GLU A 116 0.61 -1.08 11.78
CA GLU A 116 0.28 0.29 12.17
C GLU A 116 0.90 1.28 11.21
N LEU A 117 0.17 2.33 10.91
CA LEU A 117 0.58 3.41 10.00
C LEU A 117 0.74 4.71 10.76
N LEU A 118 1.74 5.50 10.38
CA LEU A 118 1.93 6.88 10.79
C LEU A 118 1.98 7.76 9.56
N PHE A 119 1.11 8.77 9.50
CA PHE A 119 1.05 9.75 8.42
C PHE A 119 1.52 11.11 8.92
N LEU A 120 2.32 11.79 8.11
CA LEU A 120 2.66 13.19 8.31
C LEU A 120 1.69 14.09 7.54
N GLU A 121 1.61 15.37 7.90
CA GLU A 121 0.74 16.35 7.22
C GLU A 121 1.16 16.58 5.77
N ASP A 122 2.47 16.59 5.49
CA ASP A 122 2.98 16.78 4.15
C ASP A 122 2.80 15.50 3.32
N ALA A 123 1.95 15.59 2.30
CA ALA A 123 1.62 14.47 1.42
C ALA A 123 2.75 14.03 0.47
N LEU A 124 3.84 14.81 0.35
CA LEU A 124 5.02 14.43 -0.43
C LEU A 124 5.96 13.52 0.37
N LEU A 125 5.85 13.56 1.70
CA LEU A 125 6.63 12.69 2.57
C LEU A 125 6.07 11.25 2.57
N PRO A 126 6.91 10.25 2.92
CA PRO A 126 6.40 8.89 3.12
C PRO A 126 5.43 8.84 4.29
N PHE A 127 4.51 7.90 4.26
CA PHE A 127 3.96 7.38 5.49
C PHE A 127 4.86 6.26 6.03
N PHE A 128 4.78 6.00 7.32
CA PHE A 128 5.59 4.95 7.96
C PHE A 128 4.71 3.78 8.34
N ILE A 129 5.26 2.57 8.25
CA ILE A 129 4.55 1.33 8.53
C ILE A 129 5.36 0.44 9.47
N ASP A 130 4.75 0.04 10.59
CA ASP A 130 5.23 -1.03 11.46
C ASP A 130 4.38 -2.28 11.24
N TRP A 131 5.00 -3.36 10.81
CA TRP A 131 4.33 -4.62 10.51
C TRP A 131 3.95 -5.44 11.76
N LYS A 132 4.24 -4.94 12.98
CA LYS A 132 3.88 -5.60 14.26
C LYS A 132 4.29 -7.08 14.33
N GLY A 133 5.43 -7.43 13.74
CA GLY A 133 5.90 -8.81 13.66
C GLY A 133 5.23 -9.68 12.59
N SER A 134 4.26 -9.14 11.83
CA SER A 134 3.71 -9.82 10.66
C SER A 134 4.77 -10.04 9.58
N GLU A 135 4.67 -11.14 8.84
CA GLU A 135 5.58 -11.39 7.73
C GLU A 135 5.43 -10.32 6.64
N HIS A 136 6.57 -9.72 6.24
CA HIS A 136 6.57 -8.66 5.23
C HIS A 136 6.04 -9.19 3.89
N PRO A 137 5.03 -8.56 3.28
CA PRO A 137 4.35 -9.07 2.08
C PRO A 137 5.26 -9.30 0.87
N ALA A 138 6.36 -8.56 0.75
CA ALA A 138 7.32 -8.72 -0.33
C ALA A 138 7.92 -10.13 -0.43
N ARG A 139 7.96 -10.89 0.68
CA ARG A 139 8.53 -12.24 0.70
C ARG A 139 7.72 -13.25 -0.12
N LYS A 140 6.43 -12.99 -0.29
CA LYS A 140 5.50 -13.85 -1.03
C LYS A 140 5.06 -13.27 -2.37
N ALA A 141 5.31 -11.97 -2.58
CA ALA A 141 4.96 -11.31 -3.82
C ALA A 141 5.82 -11.84 -5.00
N PRO A 142 5.25 -12.03 -6.19
CA PRO A 142 6.02 -12.37 -7.38
C PRO A 142 7.11 -11.32 -7.61
N SER A 143 8.33 -11.77 -7.86
CA SER A 143 9.52 -10.92 -8.00
C SER A 143 10.16 -11.07 -9.38
N GLY A 144 11.05 -10.14 -9.73
CA GLY A 144 11.77 -10.09 -11.01
C GLY A 144 11.99 -8.66 -11.51
N CYS A 145 11.36 -7.69 -10.84
CA CYS A 145 11.63 -6.25 -11.00
C CYS A 145 12.46 -5.74 -9.83
N GLY A 146 13.08 -4.58 -10.00
CA GLY A 146 13.76 -3.85 -8.94
C GLY A 146 13.43 -2.36 -9.00
N LEU A 147 13.35 -1.71 -7.84
CA LEU A 147 13.25 -0.27 -7.77
C LEU A 147 14.63 0.32 -8.08
N VAL A 148 14.72 1.12 -9.11
CA VAL A 148 15.97 1.82 -9.50
C VAL A 148 15.99 3.20 -8.86
N GLU A 149 14.89 3.94 -8.98
CA GLU A 149 14.77 5.31 -8.50
C GLU A 149 13.32 5.64 -8.20
N LEU A 150 13.10 6.51 -7.23
CA LEU A 150 11.83 7.16 -6.92
C LEU A 150 12.08 8.68 -6.86
N SER A 151 11.59 9.42 -7.84
CA SER A 151 11.78 10.86 -7.98
C SER A 151 10.44 11.60 -8.08
#